data_0cd7cc09630af18c6a604320009d65b4
#
_entry.id   0cd7cc09630af18c6a604320009d65b4
#
_cell.length_a   1.000
_cell.length_b   1.000
_cell.length_c   1.000
_cell.angle_alpha   90.00
_cell.angle_beta   90.00
_cell.angle_gamma   90.00
#
_symmetry.space_group_name_H-M   'P 1'
#
loop_
_entity.id
_entity.type
_entity.pdbx_description
1 polymer ?
#
loop_
_entity_poly.entity_id
_entity_poly.type
_entity_poly.pdbx_seq_one_letter_code
_entity_poly.pdbx_strand_id
1 'polypeptide(L)'
;DPVTAHDFAYSFRRILNPNLGSQYASMLYPLKNASSYHQGHKAWEEAEVGVAVLDDFTLQLTLENPVPYFLQLLNHYSWFPVHRPTIEKHGAYEKIGTAWTKPQNFVGNGPFLLSGHQINSVIEVKKNDAYWDADAVQLKGIRFYPIEATFTEERAYRSGFLHLTQSVSADRIDFLKEKYPDDLHFEPYLGTYFYRFNLKAPPFDDQRVRQAFCLAVDRERLVDKVLKGGQLPATSFTPPGTGGFSPTPRFRYDPDSAKKLLQSYLDEKGLDRLPPIELTYNTSEGHKKVAEALHGMWKDTLGVEIRLLNMEWKVFLSSVAKGEFTLARAGWIG
;
A
#
# COMPACT_ATOMS: atom_id res chain seq x y z
N ASP A 1 4.87 -9.86 30.61
CA ASP A 1 5.76 -10.97 30.21
C ASP A 1 6.92 -10.39 29.39
N PRO A 2 8.15 -10.88 29.52
CA PRO A 2 9.27 -10.48 28.69
C PRO A 2 9.05 -10.93 27.23
N VAL A 3 9.51 -10.13 26.26
CA VAL A 3 9.59 -10.53 24.85
C VAL A 3 10.87 -11.32 24.64
N THR A 4 10.75 -12.51 24.07
CA THR A 4 11.87 -13.44 23.88
C THR A 4 12.05 -13.83 22.40
N ALA A 5 13.13 -14.51 22.08
CA ALA A 5 13.38 -15.08 20.76
C ALA A 5 12.26 -16.05 20.32
N HIS A 6 11.60 -16.70 21.28
CA HIS A 6 10.45 -17.59 21.01
C HIS A 6 9.25 -16.83 20.44
N ASP A 7 9.00 -15.59 20.84
CA ASP A 7 7.88 -14.78 20.32
C ASP A 7 8.09 -14.43 18.85
N PHE A 8 9.32 -14.13 18.46
CA PHE A 8 9.69 -13.89 17.06
C PHE A 8 9.55 -15.15 16.21
N ALA A 9 10.12 -16.28 16.67
CA ALA A 9 10.03 -17.54 15.95
C ALA A 9 8.58 -17.99 15.76
N TYR A 10 7.74 -17.84 16.80
CA TYR A 10 6.30 -18.11 16.72
C TYR A 10 5.62 -17.19 15.69
N SER A 11 5.93 -15.90 15.71
CA SER A 11 5.34 -14.92 14.81
C SER A 11 5.71 -15.18 13.35
N PHE A 12 6.97 -15.54 13.08
CA PHE A 12 7.45 -15.87 11.73
C PHE A 12 6.80 -17.16 11.22
N ARG A 13 6.70 -18.18 12.05
CA ARG A 13 5.98 -19.40 11.70
C ARG A 13 4.51 -19.12 11.39
N ARG A 14 3.87 -18.26 12.19
CA ARG A 14 2.47 -17.88 12.00
C ARG A 14 2.24 -17.11 10.69
N ILE A 15 3.04 -16.09 10.40
CA ILE A 15 2.84 -15.28 9.18
C ILE A 15 3.13 -16.08 7.90
N LEU A 16 4.05 -17.04 7.97
CA LEU A 16 4.36 -17.97 6.88
C LEU A 16 3.37 -19.13 6.76
N ASN A 17 2.48 -19.33 7.74
CA ASN A 17 1.53 -20.44 7.69
C ASN A 17 0.57 -20.29 6.49
N PRO A 18 0.50 -21.28 5.58
CA PRO A 18 -0.39 -21.24 4.42
C PRO A 18 -1.86 -21.00 4.78
N ASN A 19 -2.32 -21.59 5.90
CA ASN A 19 -3.71 -21.50 6.33
C ASN A 19 -4.09 -20.09 6.82
N LEU A 20 -3.13 -19.31 7.30
CA LEU A 20 -3.39 -17.92 7.68
C LEU A 20 -3.65 -17.03 6.44
N GLY A 21 -3.04 -17.34 5.30
CA GLY A 21 -3.18 -16.56 4.07
C GLY A 21 -2.70 -15.12 4.19
N SER A 22 -1.57 -14.90 4.88
CA SER A 22 -1.02 -13.56 5.07
C SER A 22 -0.57 -12.95 3.75
N GLN A 23 -1.08 -11.76 3.43
CA GLN A 23 -0.73 -11.02 2.20
C GLN A 23 0.75 -10.60 2.15
N TYR A 24 1.40 -10.50 3.31
CA TYR A 24 2.80 -10.07 3.45
C TYR A 24 3.76 -11.21 3.85
N ALA A 25 3.34 -12.46 3.73
CA ALA A 25 4.23 -13.59 3.99
C ALA A 25 5.52 -13.55 3.15
N SER A 26 5.43 -13.04 1.92
CA SER A 26 6.57 -12.88 1.02
C SER A 26 7.68 -11.96 1.55
N MET A 27 7.38 -11.07 2.51
CA MET A 27 8.40 -10.24 3.17
C MET A 27 9.41 -11.09 3.96
N LEU A 28 9.04 -12.32 4.36
CA LEU A 28 9.90 -13.25 5.07
C LEU A 28 10.60 -14.26 4.13
N TYR A 29 10.37 -14.23 2.82
CA TYR A 29 11.01 -15.13 1.86
C TYR A 29 12.55 -15.02 1.76
N PRO A 30 13.21 -13.93 2.19
CA PRO A 30 14.65 -13.97 2.36
C PRO A 30 15.16 -15.03 3.33
N LEU A 31 14.33 -15.52 4.28
CA LEU A 31 14.69 -16.64 5.15
C LEU A 31 14.76 -17.96 4.35
N LYS A 32 15.78 -18.76 4.64
CA LYS A 32 15.97 -20.07 4.02
C LYS A 32 14.68 -20.90 4.08
N ASN A 33 14.27 -21.45 2.96
CA ASN A 33 13.09 -22.34 2.80
C ASN A 33 11.73 -21.73 3.21
N ALA A 34 11.65 -20.42 3.55
CA ALA A 34 10.39 -19.78 3.98
C ALA A 34 9.32 -19.83 2.89
N SER A 35 9.70 -19.59 1.64
CA SER A 35 8.79 -19.66 0.48
C SER A 35 8.22 -21.08 0.30
N SER A 36 9.07 -22.10 0.40
CA SER A 36 8.65 -23.51 0.27
C SER A 36 7.63 -23.93 1.33
N TYR A 37 7.85 -23.51 2.58
CA TYR A 37 6.88 -23.74 3.65
C TYR A 37 5.56 -22.99 3.38
N HIS A 38 5.62 -21.68 3.06
CA HIS A 38 4.42 -20.88 2.81
C HIS A 38 3.57 -21.41 1.64
N GLN A 39 4.19 -21.98 0.62
CA GLN A 39 3.50 -22.61 -0.52
C GLN A 39 2.93 -23.99 -0.22
N GLY A 40 3.12 -24.51 0.99
CA GLY A 40 2.61 -25.81 1.41
C GLY A 40 3.37 -27.01 0.86
N HIS A 41 4.57 -26.80 0.32
CA HIS A 41 5.37 -27.89 -0.26
C HIS A 41 5.93 -28.83 0.82
N LYS A 42 6.17 -28.32 2.03
CA LYS A 42 6.71 -29.04 3.18
C LYS A 42 6.08 -28.55 4.48
N ALA A 43 5.98 -29.40 5.49
CA ALA A 43 5.65 -28.97 6.85
C ALA A 43 6.80 -28.12 7.44
N TRP A 44 6.53 -27.35 8.49
CA TRP A 44 7.52 -26.46 9.09
C TRP A 44 8.80 -27.18 9.51
N GLU A 45 8.63 -28.31 10.17
CA GLU A 45 9.72 -29.16 10.70
C GLU A 45 10.56 -29.79 9.57
N GLU A 46 9.92 -30.14 8.45
CA GLU A 46 10.56 -30.72 7.27
C GLU A 46 11.18 -29.65 6.34
N ALA A 47 10.66 -28.44 6.39
CA ALA A 47 11.14 -27.35 5.54
C ALA A 47 12.48 -26.81 6.02
N GLU A 48 12.86 -27.02 7.26
CA GLU A 48 14.08 -26.45 7.86
C GLU A 48 14.17 -24.95 7.62
N VAL A 49 13.07 -24.23 7.93
CA VAL A 49 13.03 -22.77 7.73
C VAL A 49 14.13 -22.13 8.57
N GLY A 50 14.83 -21.15 7.97
CA GLY A 50 16.00 -20.50 8.55
C GLY A 50 15.73 -19.65 9.80
N VAL A 51 15.02 -20.22 10.79
CA VAL A 51 14.68 -19.59 12.07
C VAL A 51 15.03 -20.54 13.19
N ALA A 52 16.01 -20.20 14.00
CA ALA A 52 16.44 -21.01 15.15
C ALA A 52 16.52 -20.17 16.41
N VAL A 53 15.85 -20.61 17.47
CA VAL A 53 16.00 -20.05 18.82
C VAL A 53 17.14 -20.79 19.49
N LEU A 54 18.23 -20.07 19.82
CA LEU A 54 19.40 -20.65 20.49
C LEU A 54 19.24 -20.60 22.01
N ASP A 55 18.67 -19.51 22.51
CA ASP A 55 18.25 -19.29 23.90
C ASP A 55 17.15 -18.21 23.93
N ASP A 56 16.66 -17.85 25.10
CA ASP A 56 15.57 -16.88 25.28
C ASP A 56 15.85 -15.53 24.64
N PHE A 57 17.10 -15.12 24.50
CA PHE A 57 17.51 -13.81 24.01
C PHE A 57 18.32 -13.85 22.72
N THR A 58 18.53 -15.06 22.16
CA THR A 58 19.32 -15.25 20.94
C THR A 58 18.49 -15.94 19.86
N LEU A 59 18.17 -15.17 18.80
CA LEU A 59 17.50 -15.66 17.60
C LEU A 59 18.49 -15.69 16.44
N GLN A 60 18.69 -16.86 15.84
CA GLN A 60 19.49 -17.01 14.63
C GLN A 60 18.57 -17.08 13.40
N LEU A 61 18.84 -16.18 12.44
CA LEU A 61 18.17 -16.19 11.13
C LEU A 61 19.16 -16.60 10.05
N THR A 62 18.80 -17.60 9.25
CA THR A 62 19.57 -18.06 8.10
C THR A 62 18.85 -17.61 6.83
N LEU A 63 19.56 -16.92 5.96
CA LEU A 63 19.00 -16.42 4.70
C LEU A 63 19.17 -17.44 3.58
N GLU A 64 18.24 -17.45 2.62
CA GLU A 64 18.32 -18.26 1.39
C GLU A 64 19.52 -17.82 0.51
N ASN A 65 19.72 -16.54 0.39
CA ASN A 65 20.80 -15.89 -0.35
C ASN A 65 21.28 -14.65 0.40
N PRO A 66 22.47 -14.12 0.10
CA PRO A 66 22.90 -12.83 0.65
C PRO A 66 21.93 -11.72 0.27
N VAL A 67 21.39 -11.00 1.28
CA VAL A 67 20.45 -9.88 1.10
C VAL A 67 21.03 -8.64 1.77
N PRO A 68 21.70 -7.73 1.00
CA PRO A 68 22.39 -6.56 1.57
C PRO A 68 21.47 -5.62 2.37
N TYR A 69 20.19 -5.57 2.02
CA TYR A 69 19.17 -4.72 2.66
C TYR A 69 18.35 -5.48 3.72
N PHE A 70 18.79 -6.64 4.17
CA PHE A 70 17.99 -7.48 5.09
C PHE A 70 17.61 -6.75 6.38
N LEU A 71 18.55 -5.98 6.97
CA LEU A 71 18.28 -5.25 8.20
C LEU A 71 17.20 -4.17 8.03
N GLN A 72 17.09 -3.54 6.85
CA GLN A 72 16.02 -2.59 6.58
C GLN A 72 14.64 -3.26 6.50
N LEU A 73 14.57 -4.53 6.03
CA LEU A 73 13.31 -5.27 6.00
C LEU A 73 12.73 -5.51 7.40
N LEU A 74 13.57 -5.58 8.43
CA LEU A 74 13.12 -5.80 9.82
C LEU A 74 12.28 -4.64 10.38
N ASN A 75 12.29 -3.47 9.73
CA ASN A 75 11.42 -2.34 10.08
C ASN A 75 9.96 -2.55 9.61
N HIS A 76 9.72 -3.49 8.70
CA HIS A 76 8.37 -3.78 8.25
C HIS A 76 7.61 -4.56 9.33
N TYR A 77 6.36 -4.21 9.60
CA TYR A 77 5.54 -4.81 10.68
C TYR A 77 5.32 -6.32 10.55
N SER A 78 5.57 -6.93 9.38
CA SER A 78 5.54 -8.40 9.22
C SER A 78 6.61 -9.12 10.05
N TRP A 79 7.66 -8.41 10.49
CA TRP A 79 8.73 -8.95 11.31
C TRP A 79 8.51 -8.72 12.81
N PHE A 80 7.44 -8.01 13.18
CA PHE A 80 7.16 -7.72 14.59
C PHE A 80 6.57 -8.95 15.30
N PRO A 81 6.96 -9.19 16.57
CA PRO A 81 6.42 -10.28 17.35
C PRO A 81 4.95 -10.03 17.72
N VAL A 82 4.18 -11.10 17.83
CA VAL A 82 2.83 -11.07 18.37
C VAL A 82 2.78 -11.89 19.67
N HIS A 83 1.94 -11.47 20.61
CA HIS A 83 1.82 -12.13 21.90
C HIS A 83 1.12 -13.50 21.76
N ARG A 84 1.93 -14.58 21.80
CA ARG A 84 1.49 -15.97 21.59
C ARG A 84 0.28 -16.36 22.44
N PRO A 85 0.25 -16.12 23.78
CA PRO A 85 -0.90 -16.51 24.59
C PRO A 85 -2.21 -15.88 24.13
N THR A 86 -2.18 -14.62 23.71
CA THR A 86 -3.37 -13.93 23.16
C THR A 86 -3.81 -14.55 21.83
N ILE A 87 -2.87 -14.84 20.91
CA ILE A 87 -3.18 -15.47 19.64
C ILE A 87 -3.85 -16.83 19.84
N GLU A 88 -3.28 -17.67 20.68
CA GLU A 88 -3.80 -19.01 20.95
C GLU A 88 -5.16 -18.99 21.67
N LYS A 89 -5.31 -18.14 22.70
CA LYS A 89 -6.57 -17.95 23.43
C LYS A 89 -7.75 -17.59 22.51
N HIS A 90 -7.50 -16.85 21.45
CA HIS A 90 -8.55 -16.40 20.51
C HIS A 90 -8.59 -17.21 19.22
N GLY A 91 -7.88 -18.34 19.11
CA GLY A 91 -7.86 -19.20 17.93
C GLY A 91 -7.37 -18.49 16.67
N ALA A 92 -6.42 -17.56 16.84
CA ALA A 92 -5.97 -16.66 15.80
C ALA A 92 -4.72 -17.15 15.04
N TYR A 93 -4.20 -18.33 15.34
CA TYR A 93 -2.98 -18.82 14.71
C TYR A 93 -3.12 -18.99 13.19
N GLU A 94 -4.26 -19.57 12.76
CA GLU A 94 -4.57 -19.82 11.34
C GLU A 94 -5.78 -19.03 10.83
N LYS A 95 -6.28 -18.09 11.63
CA LYS A 95 -7.48 -17.34 11.28
C LYS A 95 -7.27 -15.84 11.43
N ILE A 96 -7.71 -15.09 10.42
CA ILE A 96 -7.83 -13.62 10.46
C ILE A 96 -9.20 -13.22 11.02
N GLY A 97 -9.33 -11.96 11.45
CA GLY A 97 -10.61 -11.40 11.90
C GLY A 97 -11.11 -11.91 13.25
N THR A 98 -10.26 -12.55 14.05
CA THR A 98 -10.64 -13.02 15.39
C THR A 98 -10.59 -11.90 16.44
N ALA A 99 -11.06 -12.17 17.67
CA ALA A 99 -11.21 -11.16 18.70
C ALA A 99 -9.88 -10.68 19.32
N TRP A 100 -8.73 -11.24 18.99
CA TRP A 100 -7.44 -10.85 19.56
C TRP A 100 -7.05 -9.40 19.26
N THR A 101 -7.53 -8.83 18.14
CA THR A 101 -7.26 -7.44 17.73
C THR A 101 -8.19 -6.42 18.38
N LYS A 102 -9.17 -6.84 19.18
CA LYS A 102 -10.05 -5.91 19.90
C LYS A 102 -9.34 -5.24 21.05
N PRO A 103 -9.66 -3.97 21.40
CA PRO A 103 -8.95 -3.21 22.44
C PRO A 103 -8.77 -3.95 23.76
N GLN A 104 -9.81 -4.66 24.22
CA GLN A 104 -9.77 -5.41 25.48
C GLN A 104 -8.90 -6.67 25.45
N ASN A 105 -8.47 -7.14 24.28
CA ASN A 105 -7.70 -8.36 24.08
C ASN A 105 -6.32 -8.12 23.51
N PHE A 106 -6.13 -6.97 22.86
CA PHE A 106 -4.88 -6.65 22.17
C PHE A 106 -3.74 -6.46 23.17
N VAL A 107 -2.65 -7.19 22.97
CA VAL A 107 -1.40 -7.06 23.72
C VAL A 107 -0.30 -6.69 22.73
N GLY A 108 0.43 -5.63 23.02
CA GLY A 108 1.56 -5.16 22.23
C GLY A 108 2.67 -4.63 23.13
N ASN A 109 3.88 -4.59 22.60
CA ASN A 109 5.08 -4.10 23.25
C ASN A 109 5.59 -2.76 22.71
N GLY A 110 4.77 -2.09 21.90
CA GLY A 110 5.09 -0.77 21.32
C GLY A 110 4.87 0.39 22.29
N PRO A 111 5.17 1.63 21.85
CA PRO A 111 5.06 2.85 22.68
C PRO A 111 3.62 3.21 23.07
N PHE A 112 2.63 2.68 22.38
CA PHE A 112 1.22 2.89 22.66
C PHE A 112 0.45 1.58 22.71
N LEU A 113 -0.58 1.53 23.57
CA LEU A 113 -1.52 0.44 23.70
C LEU A 113 -2.88 0.84 23.11
N LEU A 114 -3.53 -0.04 22.38
CA LEU A 114 -4.88 0.15 21.86
C LEU A 114 -5.86 0.22 23.04
N SER A 115 -6.52 1.36 23.23
CA SER A 115 -7.44 1.61 24.34
C SER A 115 -8.91 1.72 23.94
N GLY A 116 -9.18 2.07 22.66
CA GLY A 116 -10.53 2.19 22.12
C GLY A 116 -10.58 1.97 20.62
N HIS A 117 -11.70 1.42 20.15
CA HIS A 117 -12.01 1.30 18.72
C HIS A 117 -13.51 1.34 18.53
N GLN A 118 -13.99 2.46 18.04
CA GLN A 118 -15.37 2.64 17.60
C GLN A 118 -15.37 2.71 16.07
N ILE A 119 -16.00 1.74 15.44
CA ILE A 119 -16.04 1.63 13.97
C ILE A 119 -16.60 2.93 13.37
N ASN A 120 -15.94 3.45 12.34
CA ASN A 120 -16.27 4.69 11.64
C ASN A 120 -16.30 5.95 12.52
N SER A 121 -15.73 5.91 13.70
CA SER A 121 -15.74 7.03 14.65
C SER A 121 -14.33 7.39 15.13
N VAL A 122 -13.69 6.51 15.89
CA VAL A 122 -12.37 6.80 16.45
C VAL A 122 -11.59 5.53 16.79
N ILE A 123 -10.28 5.57 16.61
CA ILE A 123 -9.33 4.62 17.20
C ILE A 123 -8.53 5.41 18.24
N GLU A 124 -8.44 4.87 19.45
CA GLU A 124 -7.73 5.50 20.56
C GLU A 124 -6.59 4.62 21.03
N VAL A 125 -5.44 5.23 21.23
CA VAL A 125 -4.30 4.59 21.87
C VAL A 125 -3.82 5.43 23.05
N LYS A 126 -3.31 4.79 24.09
CA LYS A 126 -2.70 5.41 25.26
C LYS A 126 -1.24 5.03 25.38
N LYS A 127 -0.42 5.89 25.99
CA LYS A 127 0.98 5.60 26.29
C LYS A 127 1.11 4.25 27.00
N ASN A 128 2.13 3.50 26.61
CA ASN A 128 2.53 2.27 27.27
C ASN A 128 3.69 2.54 28.23
N ASP A 129 3.39 2.62 29.52
CA ASP A 129 4.42 2.88 30.53
C ASP A 129 5.41 1.71 30.71
N ALA A 130 5.10 0.53 30.18
CA ALA A 130 5.99 -0.63 30.13
C ALA A 130 6.82 -0.73 28.84
N TYR A 131 6.73 0.27 27.95
CA TYR A 131 7.57 0.31 26.76
C TYR A 131 9.03 0.52 27.15
N TRP A 132 9.97 -0.15 26.49
CA TRP A 132 11.39 -0.13 26.85
C TRP A 132 12.01 1.29 26.84
N ASP A 133 11.47 2.19 26.02
CA ASP A 133 11.88 3.59 25.94
C ASP A 133 10.70 4.54 26.26
N ALA A 134 9.98 4.23 27.32
CA ALA A 134 8.78 5.00 27.71
C ALA A 134 9.09 6.47 28.02
N ASP A 135 10.28 6.78 28.53
CA ASP A 135 10.69 8.15 28.87
C ASP A 135 10.82 9.05 27.63
N ALA A 136 11.17 8.50 26.48
CA ALA A 136 11.22 9.25 25.23
C ALA A 136 9.81 9.56 24.66
N VAL A 137 8.76 8.86 25.11
CA VAL A 137 7.40 9.05 24.62
C VAL A 137 6.74 10.22 25.31
N GLN A 138 6.59 11.35 24.60
CA GLN A 138 6.01 12.59 25.14
C GLN A 138 4.48 12.58 25.18
N LEU A 139 3.82 11.96 24.20
CA LEU A 139 2.36 11.96 24.09
C LEU A 139 1.73 10.96 25.07
N LYS A 140 0.68 11.39 25.76
CA LYS A 140 -0.10 10.53 26.66
C LYS A 140 -1.03 9.57 25.92
N GLY A 141 -1.41 9.94 24.69
CA GLY A 141 -2.28 9.14 23.81
C GLY A 141 -2.53 9.84 22.50
N ILE A 142 -3.12 9.09 21.54
CA ILE A 142 -3.44 9.58 20.21
C ILE A 142 -4.86 9.12 19.87
N ARG A 143 -5.63 9.99 19.21
CA ARG A 143 -6.95 9.67 18.65
C ARG A 143 -6.90 9.79 17.14
N PHE A 144 -7.25 8.72 16.46
CA PHE A 144 -7.33 8.70 15.00
C PHE A 144 -8.79 8.75 14.56
N TYR A 145 -9.15 9.77 13.80
CA TYR A 145 -10.49 9.98 13.27
C TYR A 145 -10.54 9.62 11.79
N PRO A 146 -11.35 8.64 11.36
CA PRO A 146 -11.46 8.23 9.96
C PRO A 146 -12.32 9.21 9.17
N ILE A 147 -11.77 10.36 8.81
CA ILE A 147 -12.43 11.40 8.03
C ILE A 147 -12.06 11.23 6.56
N GLU A 148 -13.02 10.84 5.71
CA GLU A 148 -12.76 10.63 4.27
C GLU A 148 -12.76 11.92 3.44
N ALA A 149 -13.58 12.91 3.84
CA ALA A 149 -13.70 14.16 3.12
C ALA A 149 -12.60 15.15 3.54
N THR A 150 -11.65 15.44 2.64
CA THR A 150 -10.50 16.31 2.91
C THR A 150 -10.89 17.72 3.36
N PHE A 151 -12.02 18.25 2.86
CA PHE A 151 -12.54 19.54 3.30
C PHE A 151 -13.05 19.50 4.75
N THR A 152 -13.65 18.40 5.18
CA THR A 152 -14.08 18.19 6.57
C THR A 152 -12.87 18.07 7.50
N GLU A 153 -11.85 17.37 7.06
CA GLU A 153 -10.57 17.21 7.78
C GLU A 153 -9.87 18.57 7.95
N GLU A 154 -9.76 19.39 6.87
CA GLU A 154 -9.21 20.76 6.94
C GLU A 154 -9.98 21.63 7.91
N ARG A 155 -11.32 21.59 7.88
CA ARG A 155 -12.15 22.36 8.84
C ARG A 155 -11.92 21.93 10.28
N ALA A 156 -11.81 20.64 10.54
CA ALA A 156 -11.55 20.10 11.86
C ALA A 156 -10.17 20.55 12.39
N TYR A 157 -9.15 20.57 11.52
CA TYR A 157 -7.82 21.12 11.84
C TYR A 157 -7.92 22.63 12.18
N ARG A 158 -8.52 23.42 11.31
CA ARG A 158 -8.65 24.88 11.51
C ARG A 158 -9.49 25.28 12.74
N SER A 159 -10.38 24.40 13.18
CA SER A 159 -11.14 24.62 14.43
C SER A 159 -10.38 24.19 15.68
N GLY A 160 -9.18 23.64 15.57
CA GLY A 160 -8.40 23.10 16.68
C GLY A 160 -8.86 21.72 17.17
N PHE A 161 -9.78 21.07 16.45
CA PHE A 161 -10.22 19.71 16.80
C PHE A 161 -9.18 18.66 16.44
N LEU A 162 -8.51 18.82 15.29
CA LEU A 162 -7.38 17.98 14.87
C LEU A 162 -6.06 18.74 15.03
N HIS A 163 -5.01 18.04 15.43
CA HIS A 163 -3.64 18.56 15.47
C HIS A 163 -2.84 18.26 14.20
N LEU A 164 -3.29 17.28 13.42
CA LEU A 164 -2.65 16.85 12.18
C LEU A 164 -3.72 16.35 11.21
N THR A 165 -3.56 16.66 9.93
CA THR A 165 -4.33 16.07 8.84
C THR A 165 -3.46 15.09 8.07
N GLN A 166 -4.07 14.04 7.52
CA GLN A 166 -3.34 13.07 6.71
C GLN A 166 -3.12 13.57 5.28
N SER A 167 -4.06 14.34 4.75
CA SER A 167 -4.04 14.79 3.37
C SER A 167 -4.58 16.21 3.23
N VAL A 168 -4.17 16.87 2.15
CA VAL A 168 -4.63 18.19 1.75
C VAL A 168 -5.21 18.10 0.34
N SER A 169 -6.36 18.72 0.11
CA SER A 169 -6.93 18.80 -1.24
C SER A 169 -6.03 19.64 -2.15
N ALA A 170 -5.73 19.11 -3.34
CA ALA A 170 -4.91 19.80 -4.35
C ALA A 170 -5.42 21.22 -4.66
N ASP A 171 -6.73 21.44 -4.64
CA ASP A 171 -7.35 22.75 -4.88
C ASP A 171 -7.09 23.76 -3.75
N ARG A 172 -6.67 23.29 -2.60
CA ARG A 172 -6.41 24.11 -1.42
C ARG A 172 -4.94 24.43 -1.21
N ILE A 173 -4.03 23.73 -1.90
CA ILE A 173 -2.58 23.87 -1.70
C ILE A 173 -2.12 25.32 -1.87
N ASP A 174 -2.54 26.00 -2.93
CA ASP A 174 -2.11 27.38 -3.19
C ASP A 174 -2.60 28.35 -2.10
N PHE A 175 -3.85 28.19 -1.64
CA PHE A 175 -4.41 28.95 -0.53
C PHE A 175 -3.68 28.66 0.79
N LEU A 176 -3.38 27.40 1.08
CA LEU A 176 -2.70 27.02 2.32
C LEU A 176 -1.24 27.49 2.35
N LYS A 177 -0.56 27.48 1.22
CA LYS A 177 0.78 28.07 1.08
C LYS A 177 0.81 29.56 1.41
N GLU A 178 -0.26 30.28 1.02
CA GLU A 178 -0.37 31.71 1.29
C GLU A 178 -0.78 32.02 2.73
N LYS A 179 -1.74 31.29 3.29
CA LYS A 179 -2.38 31.63 4.56
C LYS A 179 -1.83 30.86 5.77
N TYR A 180 -1.26 29.67 5.55
CA TYR A 180 -0.79 28.77 6.60
C TYR A 180 0.55 28.12 6.21
N PRO A 181 1.57 28.93 5.83
CA PRO A 181 2.84 28.38 5.33
C PRO A 181 3.58 27.53 6.39
N ASP A 182 3.46 27.90 7.67
CA ASP A 182 4.13 27.19 8.77
C ASP A 182 3.45 25.86 9.13
N ASP A 183 2.18 25.69 8.76
CA ASP A 183 1.39 24.49 9.05
C ASP A 183 1.40 23.49 7.87
N LEU A 184 1.83 23.93 6.68
CA LEU A 184 1.83 23.10 5.48
C LEU A 184 3.20 22.51 5.21
N HIS A 185 3.33 21.20 5.42
CA HIS A 185 4.56 20.46 5.22
C HIS A 185 4.52 19.61 3.94
N PHE A 186 5.62 19.63 3.19
CA PHE A 186 5.85 18.77 2.02
C PHE A 186 7.06 17.90 2.30
N GLU A 187 6.83 16.62 2.54
CA GLU A 187 7.87 15.67 2.88
C GLU A 187 8.11 14.69 1.73
N PRO A 188 9.37 14.30 1.46
CA PRO A 188 9.68 13.25 0.52
C PRO A 188 8.99 11.94 0.92
N TYR A 189 8.38 11.27 -0.04
CA TYR A 189 7.66 10.03 0.18
C TYR A 189 8.14 8.94 -0.76
N LEU A 190 8.66 7.85 -0.21
CA LEU A 190 9.11 6.72 -1.00
C LEU A 190 7.90 5.89 -1.43
N GLY A 191 7.32 6.27 -2.55
CA GLY A 191 6.14 5.58 -3.05
C GLY A 191 5.89 5.86 -4.52
N THR A 192 5.19 4.94 -5.19
CA THR A 192 4.76 5.10 -6.57
C THR A 192 3.27 4.92 -6.68
N TYR A 193 2.59 5.91 -7.22
CA TYR A 193 1.19 5.84 -7.60
C TYR A 193 1.11 5.38 -9.06
N PHE A 194 0.33 4.33 -9.33
CA PHE A 194 0.25 3.74 -10.66
C PHE A 194 -1.12 3.13 -10.93
N TYR A 195 -1.36 2.77 -12.19
CA TYR A 195 -2.50 1.95 -12.59
C TYR A 195 -1.98 0.63 -13.13
N ARG A 196 -2.68 -0.45 -12.80
CA ARG A 196 -2.37 -1.80 -13.25
C ARG A 196 -3.35 -2.25 -14.30
N PHE A 197 -2.82 -2.80 -15.38
CA PHE A 197 -3.60 -3.49 -16.40
C PHE A 197 -3.80 -4.95 -16.02
N ASN A 198 -5.00 -5.48 -16.20
CA ASN A 198 -5.21 -6.92 -16.11
C ASN A 198 -4.80 -7.59 -17.42
N LEU A 199 -3.68 -8.28 -17.41
CA LEU A 199 -3.11 -8.92 -18.60
C LEU A 199 -3.93 -10.10 -19.12
N LYS A 200 -4.92 -10.58 -18.33
CA LYS A 200 -5.83 -11.65 -18.71
C LYS A 200 -7.16 -11.12 -19.27
N ALA A 201 -7.40 -9.81 -19.18
CA ALA A 201 -8.62 -9.17 -19.64
C ALA A 201 -8.38 -8.36 -20.91
N PRO A 202 -9.08 -8.66 -22.03
CA PRO A 202 -9.05 -7.80 -23.20
C PRO A 202 -9.52 -6.37 -22.84
N PRO A 203 -8.97 -5.34 -23.51
CA PRO A 203 -7.94 -5.36 -24.54
C PRO A 203 -6.50 -5.33 -24.01
N PHE A 204 -6.28 -5.42 -22.68
CA PHE A 204 -4.97 -5.30 -22.05
C PHE A 204 -4.13 -6.59 -22.06
N ASP A 205 -4.62 -7.67 -22.62
CA ASP A 205 -3.83 -8.82 -23.04
C ASP A 205 -2.83 -8.46 -24.16
N ASP A 206 -3.15 -7.49 -25.03
CA ASP A 206 -2.26 -6.99 -26.09
C ASP A 206 -1.29 -5.90 -25.57
N GLN A 207 0.00 -6.06 -25.85
CA GLN A 207 1.04 -5.13 -25.44
C GLN A 207 0.92 -3.76 -26.10
N ARG A 208 0.45 -3.66 -27.34
CA ARG A 208 0.29 -2.40 -28.09
C ARG A 208 -0.73 -1.51 -27.38
N VAL A 209 -1.84 -2.07 -26.90
CA VAL A 209 -2.86 -1.33 -26.17
C VAL A 209 -2.30 -0.80 -24.86
N ARG A 210 -1.59 -1.62 -24.09
CA ARG A 210 -0.96 -1.15 -22.84
C ARG A 210 0.04 -0.03 -23.08
N GLN A 211 0.86 -0.13 -24.11
CA GLN A 211 1.82 0.91 -24.50
C GLN A 211 1.10 2.19 -24.95
N ALA A 212 0.04 2.09 -25.74
CA ALA A 212 -0.76 3.21 -26.18
C ALA A 212 -1.34 3.98 -24.98
N PHE A 213 -1.90 3.28 -24.00
CA PHE A 213 -2.41 3.88 -22.77
C PHE A 213 -1.31 4.57 -21.95
N CYS A 214 -0.12 3.99 -21.88
CA CYS A 214 1.02 4.60 -21.19
C CYS A 214 1.53 5.87 -21.87
N LEU A 215 1.64 5.86 -23.21
CA LEU A 215 2.15 6.98 -24.01
C LEU A 215 1.14 8.15 -24.11
N ALA A 216 -0.15 7.87 -23.96
CA ALA A 216 -1.22 8.87 -23.99
C ALA A 216 -1.34 9.68 -22.68
N VAL A 217 -0.58 9.36 -21.64
CA VAL A 217 -0.63 10.06 -20.34
C VAL A 217 0.47 11.09 -20.24
N ASP A 218 0.08 12.38 -20.20
CA ASP A 218 0.95 13.50 -19.87
C ASP A 218 1.13 13.59 -18.33
N ARG A 219 2.20 12.93 -17.85
CA ARG A 219 2.49 12.85 -16.41
C ARG A 219 2.91 14.19 -15.82
N GLU A 220 3.61 15.00 -16.59
CA GLU A 220 4.04 16.34 -16.15
C GLU A 220 2.82 17.22 -15.90
N ARG A 221 1.89 17.26 -16.85
CA ARG A 221 0.62 17.99 -16.69
C ARG A 221 -0.21 17.44 -15.52
N LEU A 222 -0.20 16.10 -15.30
CA LEU A 222 -0.93 15.47 -14.20
C LEU A 222 -0.39 15.93 -12.85
N VAL A 223 0.93 15.90 -12.64
CA VAL A 223 1.52 16.33 -11.36
C VAL A 223 1.41 17.83 -11.13
N ASP A 224 1.59 18.65 -12.16
CA ASP A 224 1.58 20.11 -12.04
C ASP A 224 0.18 20.70 -11.89
N LYS A 225 -0.81 20.16 -12.61
CA LYS A 225 -2.15 20.78 -12.69
C LYS A 225 -3.19 20.07 -11.84
N VAL A 226 -3.03 18.77 -11.61
CA VAL A 226 -4.03 17.96 -10.87
C VAL A 226 -3.57 17.68 -9.44
N LEU A 227 -2.33 17.26 -9.23
CA LEU A 227 -1.83 16.86 -7.91
C LEU A 227 -1.27 18.03 -7.10
N LYS A 228 -0.43 18.90 -7.71
CA LYS A 228 0.13 20.13 -7.11
C LYS A 228 0.95 19.96 -5.82
N GLY A 229 1.12 18.76 -5.32
CA GLY A 229 1.78 18.43 -4.04
C GLY A 229 3.28 18.17 -4.15
N GLY A 230 3.93 18.53 -5.26
CA GLY A 230 5.38 18.33 -5.47
C GLY A 230 5.76 16.90 -5.89
N GLN A 231 4.79 16.08 -6.28
CA GLN A 231 5.06 14.74 -6.82
C GLN A 231 5.90 14.81 -8.09
N LEU A 232 6.71 13.78 -8.34
CA LEU A 232 7.51 13.66 -9.55
C LEU A 232 6.80 12.82 -10.61
N PRO A 233 6.87 13.17 -11.90
CA PRO A 233 6.37 12.33 -12.98
C PRO A 233 7.09 10.98 -12.99
N ALA A 234 6.38 9.88 -12.73
CA ALA A 234 6.99 8.55 -12.65
C ALA A 234 7.26 7.98 -14.05
N THR A 235 8.50 7.57 -14.28
CA THR A 235 8.95 6.88 -15.50
C THR A 235 9.32 5.43 -15.25
N SER A 236 9.29 5.00 -13.99
CA SER A 236 9.56 3.63 -13.53
C SER A 236 8.69 3.31 -12.32
N PHE A 237 8.58 2.01 -11.99
CA PHE A 237 7.90 1.56 -10.77
C PHE A 237 8.72 1.94 -9.53
N THR A 238 10.01 1.67 -9.55
CA THR A 238 10.91 2.06 -8.45
C THR A 238 11.23 3.55 -8.57
N PRO A 239 11.04 4.35 -7.51
CA PRO A 239 11.40 5.77 -7.51
C PRO A 239 12.91 5.97 -7.72
N PRO A 240 13.33 7.07 -8.36
CA PRO A 240 14.73 7.40 -8.53
C PRO A 240 15.40 7.60 -7.16
N GLY A 241 16.68 7.20 -7.06
CA GLY A 241 17.47 7.32 -5.83
C GLY A 241 17.27 6.19 -4.82
N THR A 242 16.30 5.30 -5.00
CA THR A 242 16.09 4.14 -4.13
C THR A 242 17.28 3.18 -4.24
N GLY A 243 18.07 3.07 -3.16
CA GLY A 243 19.28 2.23 -3.17
C GLY A 243 20.29 2.58 -4.28
N GLY A 244 20.32 3.85 -4.74
CA GLY A 244 21.16 4.29 -5.86
C GLY A 244 20.57 4.00 -7.25
N PHE A 245 19.33 3.51 -7.33
CA PHE A 245 18.66 3.22 -8.60
C PHE A 245 18.40 4.48 -9.43
N SER A 246 18.80 4.45 -10.68
CA SER A 246 18.53 5.50 -11.68
C SER A 246 17.68 4.93 -12.81
N PRO A 247 16.40 5.29 -12.91
CA PRO A 247 15.53 4.76 -13.94
C PRO A 247 15.92 5.25 -15.33
N THR A 248 15.85 4.37 -16.32
CA THR A 248 15.85 4.79 -17.73
C THR A 248 14.41 5.09 -18.14
N PRO A 249 14.08 6.33 -18.54
CA PRO A 249 12.73 6.68 -18.96
C PRO A 249 12.30 5.86 -20.18
N ARG A 250 11.23 5.07 -20.05
CA ARG A 250 10.74 4.21 -21.16
C ARG A 250 9.47 4.76 -21.81
N PHE A 251 8.62 5.43 -21.03
CA PHE A 251 7.31 5.90 -21.49
C PHE A 251 7.18 7.41 -21.22
N ARG A 252 7.61 8.20 -22.17
CA ARG A 252 7.33 9.63 -22.21
C ARG A 252 5.98 9.87 -22.92
N TYR A 253 5.36 11.00 -22.67
CA TYR A 253 4.14 11.38 -23.36
C TYR A 253 4.42 11.49 -24.87
N ASP A 254 3.73 10.68 -25.66
CA ASP A 254 3.83 10.61 -27.11
C ASP A 254 2.47 10.18 -27.70
N PRO A 255 1.57 11.17 -27.90
CA PRO A 255 0.22 10.90 -28.37
C PRO A 255 0.19 10.32 -29.78
N ASP A 256 1.14 10.63 -30.64
CA ASP A 256 1.17 10.16 -32.03
C ASP A 256 1.54 8.67 -32.08
N SER A 257 2.55 8.27 -31.33
CA SER A 257 2.90 6.84 -31.19
C SER A 257 1.78 6.08 -30.49
N ALA A 258 1.12 6.66 -29.49
CA ALA A 258 -0.03 6.05 -28.83
C ALA A 258 -1.17 5.74 -29.81
N LYS A 259 -1.53 6.69 -30.67
CA LYS A 259 -2.57 6.50 -31.71
C LYS A 259 -2.18 5.40 -32.71
N LYS A 260 -0.95 5.41 -33.20
CA LYS A 260 -0.47 4.39 -34.15
C LYS A 260 -0.52 2.97 -33.57
N LEU A 261 -0.11 2.80 -32.32
CA LEU A 261 -0.17 1.50 -31.64
C LEU A 261 -1.61 0.99 -31.48
N LEU A 262 -2.52 1.88 -31.04
CA LEU A 262 -3.91 1.53 -30.90
C LEU A 262 -4.56 1.21 -32.24
N GLN A 263 -4.29 2.00 -33.29
CA GLN A 263 -4.86 1.77 -34.63
C GLN A 263 -4.38 0.42 -35.17
N SER A 264 -3.10 0.08 -35.05
CA SER A 264 -2.56 -1.23 -35.46
C SER A 264 -3.28 -2.41 -34.78
N TYR A 265 -3.66 -2.25 -33.51
CA TYR A 265 -4.45 -3.27 -32.80
C TYR A 265 -5.87 -3.35 -33.35
N LEU A 266 -6.54 -2.19 -33.55
CA LEU A 266 -7.91 -2.14 -34.04
C LEU A 266 -8.02 -2.73 -35.46
N ASP A 267 -7.08 -2.39 -36.36
CA ASP A 267 -7.03 -2.92 -37.72
C ASP A 267 -6.89 -4.46 -37.73
N GLU A 268 -5.99 -5.00 -36.90
CA GLU A 268 -5.80 -6.46 -36.78
C GLU A 268 -7.06 -7.17 -36.26
N LYS A 269 -7.76 -6.55 -35.32
CA LYS A 269 -8.98 -7.13 -34.72
C LYS A 269 -10.26 -6.83 -35.51
N GLY A 270 -10.20 -6.02 -36.56
CA GLY A 270 -11.37 -5.60 -37.34
C GLY A 270 -12.35 -4.75 -36.52
N LEU A 271 -11.82 -3.92 -35.63
CA LEU A 271 -12.61 -3.07 -34.73
C LEU A 271 -12.49 -1.60 -35.14
N ASP A 272 -13.59 -0.86 -35.12
CA ASP A 272 -13.59 0.59 -35.34
C ASP A 272 -13.10 1.35 -34.09
N ARG A 273 -13.36 0.78 -32.90
CA ARG A 273 -12.97 1.38 -31.61
C ARG A 273 -12.91 0.31 -30.51
N LEU A 274 -12.21 0.63 -29.41
CA LEU A 274 -12.28 -0.20 -28.22
C LEU A 274 -13.68 -0.13 -27.56
N PRO A 275 -14.15 -1.24 -26.95
CA PRO A 275 -15.30 -1.19 -26.06
C PRO A 275 -14.99 -0.29 -24.86
N PRO A 276 -16.02 0.24 -24.15
CA PRO A 276 -15.81 0.98 -22.90
C PRO A 276 -14.99 0.17 -21.91
N ILE A 277 -13.94 0.81 -21.35
CA ILE A 277 -13.02 0.20 -20.40
C ILE A 277 -13.38 0.65 -18.98
N GLU A 278 -13.43 -0.30 -18.06
CA GLU A 278 -13.69 -0.01 -16.66
C GLU A 278 -12.38 0.29 -15.90
N LEU A 279 -12.33 1.47 -15.26
CA LEU A 279 -11.27 1.87 -14.37
C LEU A 279 -11.77 1.86 -12.93
N THR A 280 -11.24 0.93 -12.14
CA THR A 280 -11.61 0.72 -10.75
C THR A 280 -10.66 1.45 -9.81
N TYR A 281 -11.20 2.18 -8.83
CA TYR A 281 -10.44 2.85 -7.78
C TYR A 281 -11.20 2.83 -6.45
N ASN A 282 -10.47 2.87 -5.32
CA ASN A 282 -11.10 2.96 -4.01
C ASN A 282 -11.52 4.40 -3.68
N THR A 283 -12.52 4.53 -2.82
CA THR A 283 -13.10 5.81 -2.43
C THR A 283 -12.03 6.76 -1.89
N SER A 284 -11.84 7.88 -2.59
CA SER A 284 -10.99 9.02 -2.24
C SER A 284 -11.22 10.13 -3.27
N GLU A 285 -11.34 11.37 -2.82
CA GLU A 285 -11.46 12.54 -3.72
C GLU A 285 -10.22 12.70 -4.61
N GLY A 286 -9.02 12.45 -4.07
CA GLY A 286 -7.78 12.50 -4.83
C GLY A 286 -7.72 11.44 -5.92
N HIS A 287 -8.14 10.20 -5.63
CA HIS A 287 -8.18 9.13 -6.63
C HIS A 287 -9.19 9.41 -7.74
N LYS A 288 -10.34 9.97 -7.38
CA LYS A 288 -11.36 10.38 -8.34
C LYS A 288 -10.80 11.42 -9.31
N LYS A 289 -10.15 12.49 -8.81
CA LYS A 289 -9.56 13.54 -9.64
C LYS A 289 -8.51 13.01 -10.62
N VAL A 290 -7.65 12.11 -10.16
CA VAL A 290 -6.65 11.48 -11.04
C VAL A 290 -7.33 10.61 -12.10
N ALA A 291 -8.33 9.82 -11.72
CA ALA A 291 -9.08 8.95 -12.65
C ALA A 291 -9.81 9.76 -13.72
N GLU A 292 -10.44 10.89 -13.34
CA GLU A 292 -11.09 11.85 -14.26
C GLU A 292 -10.09 12.49 -15.23
N ALA A 293 -8.91 12.89 -14.74
CA ALA A 293 -7.85 13.45 -15.57
C ALA A 293 -7.33 12.44 -16.60
N LEU A 294 -7.11 11.19 -16.17
CA LEU A 294 -6.69 10.10 -17.06
C LEU A 294 -7.78 9.76 -18.09
N HIS A 295 -9.05 9.72 -17.67
CA HIS A 295 -10.18 9.56 -18.60
C HIS A 295 -10.13 10.61 -19.71
N GLY A 296 -9.97 11.89 -19.34
CA GLY A 296 -9.83 12.98 -20.30
C GLY A 296 -8.66 12.78 -21.27
N MET A 297 -7.47 12.46 -20.75
CA MET A 297 -6.27 12.25 -21.58
C MET A 297 -6.44 11.09 -22.56
N TRP A 298 -7.00 9.94 -22.13
CA TRP A 298 -7.25 8.80 -23.00
C TRP A 298 -8.36 9.06 -24.02
N LYS A 299 -9.42 9.78 -23.61
CA LYS A 299 -10.50 10.19 -24.52
C LYS A 299 -9.97 11.11 -25.62
N ASP A 300 -9.22 12.16 -25.23
CA ASP A 300 -8.71 13.17 -26.17
C ASP A 300 -7.64 12.59 -27.11
N THR A 301 -6.79 11.68 -26.60
CA THR A 301 -5.70 11.12 -27.39
C THR A 301 -6.11 9.89 -28.17
N LEU A 302 -6.84 8.96 -27.57
CA LEU A 302 -7.12 7.63 -28.12
C LEU A 302 -8.58 7.43 -28.53
N GLY A 303 -9.47 8.38 -28.23
CA GLY A 303 -10.91 8.22 -28.47
C GLY A 303 -11.57 7.14 -27.61
N VAL A 304 -10.93 6.74 -26.50
CA VAL A 304 -11.41 5.63 -25.66
C VAL A 304 -12.35 6.14 -24.58
N GLU A 305 -13.47 5.42 -24.38
CA GLU A 305 -14.39 5.68 -23.27
C GLU A 305 -14.00 4.88 -22.03
N ILE A 306 -13.82 5.59 -20.92
CA ILE A 306 -13.51 4.98 -19.62
C ILE A 306 -14.70 5.14 -18.68
N ARG A 307 -15.16 4.02 -18.12
CA ARG A 307 -16.15 4.00 -17.04
C ARG A 307 -15.44 4.00 -15.70
N LEU A 308 -15.67 5.02 -14.90
CA LEU A 308 -15.05 5.16 -13.57
C LEU A 308 -15.88 4.38 -12.55
N LEU A 309 -15.28 3.35 -11.92
CA LEU A 309 -15.91 2.52 -10.90
C LEU A 309 -15.28 2.78 -9.54
N ASN A 310 -16.01 3.45 -8.67
CA ASN A 310 -15.62 3.67 -7.27
C ASN A 310 -16.04 2.49 -6.41
N MET A 311 -15.15 2.01 -5.55
CA MET A 311 -15.41 0.94 -4.58
C MET A 311 -14.96 1.33 -3.17
N GLU A 312 -15.68 0.82 -2.15
CA GLU A 312 -15.20 0.84 -0.77
C GLU A 312 -13.89 0.05 -0.67
N TRP A 313 -12.99 0.45 0.24
CA TRP A 313 -11.62 -0.06 0.31
C TRP A 313 -11.52 -1.59 0.41
N LYS A 314 -12.31 -2.24 1.27
CA LYS A 314 -12.25 -3.71 1.44
C LYS A 314 -12.78 -4.45 0.21
N VAL A 315 -13.83 -3.91 -0.41
CA VAL A 315 -14.40 -4.44 -1.65
C VAL A 315 -13.38 -4.30 -2.77
N PHE A 316 -12.75 -3.14 -2.88
CA PHE A 316 -11.68 -2.87 -3.85
C PHE A 316 -10.52 -3.86 -3.71
N LEU A 317 -10.01 -4.08 -2.50
CA LEU A 317 -8.92 -5.03 -2.25
C LEU A 317 -9.30 -6.45 -2.64
N SER A 318 -10.53 -6.89 -2.31
CA SER A 318 -11.03 -8.21 -2.66
C SER A 318 -11.15 -8.39 -4.18
N SER A 319 -11.72 -7.41 -4.88
CA SER A 319 -11.87 -7.41 -6.35
C SER A 319 -10.51 -7.49 -7.04
N VAL A 320 -9.56 -6.67 -6.60
CA VAL A 320 -8.19 -6.67 -7.17
C VAL A 320 -7.46 -7.99 -6.90
N ALA A 321 -7.59 -8.56 -5.70
CA ALA A 321 -6.96 -9.83 -5.35
C ALA A 321 -7.48 -11.00 -6.19
N LYS A 322 -8.77 -10.98 -6.54
CA LYS A 322 -9.41 -11.98 -7.41
C LYS A 322 -9.16 -11.74 -8.91
N GLY A 323 -8.57 -10.59 -9.29
CA GLY A 323 -8.41 -10.21 -10.69
C GLY A 323 -9.71 -9.75 -11.38
N GLU A 324 -10.70 -9.33 -10.59
CA GLU A 324 -12.01 -8.85 -11.07
C GLU A 324 -11.92 -7.36 -11.43
N PHE A 325 -11.05 -7.01 -12.36
CA PHE A 325 -10.88 -5.65 -12.88
C PHE A 325 -10.26 -5.69 -14.29
N THR A 326 -10.45 -4.63 -15.04
CA THR A 326 -9.77 -4.41 -16.34
C THR A 326 -8.58 -3.49 -16.17
N LEU A 327 -8.81 -2.34 -15.56
CA LEU A 327 -7.81 -1.34 -15.20
C LEU A 327 -8.07 -0.91 -13.75
N ALA A 328 -7.06 -0.97 -12.88
CA ALA A 328 -7.23 -0.64 -11.47
C ALA A 328 -6.16 0.32 -10.95
N ARG A 329 -6.57 1.25 -10.11
CA ARG A 329 -5.67 2.11 -9.35
C ARG A 329 -4.79 1.28 -8.43
N ALA A 330 -3.56 1.70 -8.24
CA ALA A 330 -2.66 1.10 -7.26
C ALA A 330 -1.69 2.14 -6.68
N GLY A 331 -1.04 1.77 -5.62
CA GLY A 331 0.08 2.48 -5.04
C GLY A 331 0.98 1.49 -4.31
N TRP A 332 2.26 1.74 -4.32
CA TRP A 332 3.23 1.00 -3.54
C TRP A 332 4.04 1.98 -2.72
N ILE A 333 4.21 1.67 -1.46
CA ILE A 333 5.03 2.41 -0.51
C ILE A 333 6.18 1.49 -0.13
N GLY A 334 7.42 2.00 -0.26
CA GLY A 334 8.64 1.27 0.06
C GLY A 334 9.10 1.43 1.48
#